data_ea863aa070bdcaf91367c58492d0dba7
#
_entry.id   ea863aa070bdcaf91367c58492d0dba7
#
_cell.length_a   1.000
_cell.length_b   1.000
_cell.length_c   1.000
_cell.angle_alpha   90.00
_cell.angle_beta   90.00
_cell.angle_gamma   90.00
#
_symmetry.space_group_name_H-M   'P 1'
#
loop_
_entity.id
_entity.type
_entity.pdbx_description
1 polymer ?
#
loop_
_entity_poly.entity_id
_entity_poly.type
_entity_poly.pdbx_seq_one_letter_code
_entity_poly.pdbx_strand_id
1 'polypeptide(L)'
;MARLKDYYVDTVAPALMKKFNYKSVMEIPKLDKVIVNVGAGEAISNSKVIDAIVNDITQITGQKPVICRAKKSVANFKLREGMPIGVKVTLRRENMYEFVDKLFNVAFPRVRDFRGINPNSFDGRGNYSTGIKEQLIFPEIEYCLLYTSDAADEAR
;
A
#
# COMPACT_ATOMS: atom_id res chain seq x y z
N MET A 1 -8.81 19.27 -2.48
CA MET A 1 -8.73 18.97 -1.03
C MET A 1 -9.21 17.56 -0.79
N ALA A 2 -8.53 16.79 0.05
CA ALA A 2 -8.89 15.41 0.32
C ALA A 2 -10.11 15.36 1.25
N ARG A 3 -11.24 14.86 0.76
CA ARG A 3 -12.52 14.74 1.50
C ARG A 3 -12.35 14.13 2.90
N LEU A 4 -11.51 13.09 2.99
CA LEU A 4 -11.25 12.39 4.26
C LEU A 4 -10.47 13.25 5.27
N LYS A 5 -9.65 14.19 4.80
CA LYS A 5 -8.93 15.14 5.65
C LYS A 5 -9.89 16.12 6.31
N ASP A 6 -10.82 16.67 5.52
CA ASP A 6 -11.83 17.60 6.01
C ASP A 6 -12.75 16.89 7.02
N TYR A 7 -13.20 15.67 6.68
CA TYR A 7 -13.98 14.83 7.61
C TYR A 7 -13.24 14.54 8.93
N TYR A 8 -11.93 14.28 8.86
CA TYR A 8 -11.13 14.07 10.07
C TYR A 8 -11.11 15.30 10.96
N VAL A 9 -10.89 16.49 10.40
CA VAL A 9 -10.81 17.74 11.15
C VAL A 9 -12.16 18.13 11.76
N ASP A 10 -13.23 18.01 10.97
CA ASP A 10 -14.56 18.51 11.36
C ASP A 10 -15.32 17.55 12.27
N THR A 11 -15.15 16.25 12.10
CA THR A 11 -15.96 15.23 12.76
C THR A 11 -15.13 14.36 13.71
N VAL A 12 -14.03 13.79 13.22
CA VAL A 12 -13.29 12.74 13.96
C VAL A 12 -12.50 13.35 15.13
N ALA A 13 -11.79 14.44 14.91
CA ALA A 13 -10.95 15.06 15.95
C ALA A 13 -11.77 15.55 17.15
N PRO A 14 -12.90 16.29 16.99
CA PRO A 14 -13.75 16.67 18.11
C PRO A 14 -14.39 15.47 18.84
N ALA A 15 -14.76 14.42 18.11
CA ALA A 15 -15.30 13.21 18.71
C ALA A 15 -14.28 12.48 19.58
N LEU A 16 -13.02 12.39 19.12
CA LEU A 16 -11.92 11.80 19.88
C LEU A 16 -11.60 12.62 21.13
N MET A 17 -11.58 13.95 21.04
CA MET A 17 -11.40 14.83 22.22
C MET A 17 -12.43 14.55 23.30
N LYS A 18 -13.70 14.45 22.92
CA LYS A 18 -14.78 14.18 23.88
C LYS A 18 -14.69 12.76 24.47
N LYS A 19 -14.38 11.77 23.65
CA LYS A 19 -14.35 10.36 24.06
C LYS A 19 -13.22 10.05 25.04
N PHE A 20 -12.04 10.62 24.81
CA PHE A 20 -10.84 10.34 25.59
C PHE A 20 -10.44 11.47 26.55
N ASN A 21 -11.21 12.56 26.59
CA ASN A 21 -10.96 13.74 27.45
C ASN A 21 -9.54 14.31 27.30
N TYR A 22 -9.05 14.42 26.03
CA TYR A 22 -7.76 15.03 25.78
C TYR A 22 -7.74 16.51 26.17
N LYS A 23 -6.63 16.96 26.77
CA LYS A 23 -6.45 18.35 27.21
C LYS A 23 -6.01 19.27 26.09
N SER A 24 -5.32 18.71 25.08
CA SER A 24 -4.77 19.47 23.97
C SER A 24 -5.12 18.84 22.64
N VAL A 25 -5.32 19.65 21.61
CA VAL A 25 -5.51 19.21 20.22
C VAL A 25 -4.32 18.39 19.72
N MET A 26 -3.12 18.62 20.27
CA MET A 26 -1.90 17.89 19.88
C MET A 26 -1.85 16.44 20.40
N GLU A 27 -2.69 16.08 21.38
CA GLU A 27 -2.80 14.72 21.91
C GLU A 27 -3.65 13.81 21.03
N ILE A 28 -4.44 14.37 20.12
CA ILE A 28 -5.34 13.60 19.27
C ILE A 28 -4.53 12.74 18.30
N PRO A 29 -4.76 11.41 18.24
CA PRO A 29 -4.09 10.55 17.30
C PRO A 29 -4.45 10.91 15.85
N LYS A 30 -3.45 11.05 15.00
CA LYS A 30 -3.61 11.38 13.57
C LYS A 30 -2.78 10.44 12.72
N LEU A 31 -3.20 10.27 11.47
CA LEU A 31 -2.39 9.57 10.49
C LEU A 31 -1.13 10.39 10.17
N ASP A 32 0.04 9.78 10.31
CA ASP A 32 1.33 10.39 9.97
C ASP A 32 1.73 10.07 8.53
N LYS A 33 1.71 8.81 8.19
CA LYS A 33 2.09 8.31 6.86
C LYS A 33 1.41 6.98 6.55
N VAL A 34 1.27 6.70 5.27
CA VAL A 34 0.91 5.38 4.74
C VAL A 34 2.05 4.88 3.87
N ILE A 35 2.49 3.65 4.12
CA ILE A 35 3.54 3.00 3.34
C ILE A 35 2.90 1.84 2.58
N VAL A 36 2.99 1.89 1.25
CA VAL A 36 2.63 0.78 0.38
C VAL A 36 3.92 0.09 -0.04
N ASN A 37 4.00 -1.22 0.21
CA ASN A 37 5.16 -2.03 -0.12
C ASN A 37 4.73 -3.26 -0.92
N VAL A 38 5.47 -3.55 -1.97
CA VAL A 38 5.29 -4.75 -2.78
C VAL A 38 6.60 -5.52 -2.80
N GLY A 39 6.55 -6.76 -2.33
CA GLY A 39 7.67 -7.69 -2.43
C GLY A 39 7.63 -8.41 -3.78
N ALA A 40 8.70 -8.32 -4.55
CA ALA A 40 8.82 -8.94 -5.86
C ALA A 40 9.94 -9.97 -5.87
N GLY A 41 9.68 -11.16 -5.32
CA GLY A 41 10.63 -12.27 -5.32
C GLY A 41 10.99 -12.75 -6.73
N GLU A 42 10.05 -12.69 -7.66
CA GLU A 42 10.23 -13.07 -9.07
C GLU A 42 11.19 -12.14 -9.85
N ALA A 43 11.39 -10.93 -9.34
CA ALA A 43 12.32 -9.97 -9.94
C ALA A 43 13.79 -10.44 -9.95
N ILE A 44 14.13 -11.45 -9.17
CA ILE A 44 15.45 -12.10 -9.18
C ILE A 44 15.72 -12.77 -10.53
N SER A 45 14.70 -13.39 -11.12
CA SER A 45 14.77 -14.05 -12.43
C SER A 45 14.43 -13.10 -13.58
N ASN A 46 13.51 -12.15 -13.37
CA ASN A 46 13.03 -11.25 -14.41
C ASN A 46 12.93 -9.79 -13.89
N SER A 47 13.91 -8.97 -14.26
CA SER A 47 13.97 -7.57 -13.84
C SER A 47 12.82 -6.70 -14.39
N LYS A 48 12.18 -7.09 -15.50
CA LYS A 48 11.05 -6.36 -16.10
C LYS A 48 9.83 -6.31 -15.19
N VAL A 49 9.68 -7.29 -14.29
CA VAL A 49 8.60 -7.33 -13.30
C VAL A 49 8.64 -6.09 -12.39
N ILE A 50 9.83 -5.63 -12.02
CA ILE A 50 9.97 -4.42 -11.18
C ILE A 50 9.42 -3.18 -11.89
N ASP A 51 9.68 -3.03 -13.18
CA ASP A 51 9.22 -1.87 -13.95
C ASP A 51 7.68 -1.86 -14.07
N ALA A 52 7.08 -3.03 -14.25
CA ALA A 52 5.62 -3.18 -14.24
C ALA A 52 5.03 -2.79 -12.88
N ILE A 53 5.60 -3.30 -11.78
CA ILE A 53 5.15 -2.95 -10.43
C ILE A 53 5.32 -1.45 -10.14
N VAL A 54 6.41 -0.84 -10.59
CA VAL A 54 6.62 0.62 -10.45
C VAL A 54 5.54 1.40 -11.16
N ASN A 55 5.13 0.98 -12.37
CA ASN A 55 4.05 1.62 -13.11
C ASN A 55 2.71 1.47 -12.39
N ASP A 56 2.37 0.26 -11.95
CA ASP A 56 1.13 -0.02 -11.22
C ASP A 56 1.03 0.83 -9.94
N ILE A 57 2.07 0.83 -9.11
CA ILE A 57 2.10 1.62 -7.88
C ILE A 57 2.04 3.11 -8.17
N THR A 58 2.67 3.57 -9.25
CA THR A 58 2.60 4.98 -9.66
C THR A 58 1.17 5.37 -10.04
N GLN A 59 0.45 4.50 -10.77
CA GLN A 59 -0.95 4.73 -11.14
C GLN A 59 -1.88 4.73 -9.91
N ILE A 60 -1.68 3.79 -8.99
CA ILE A 60 -2.51 3.68 -7.78
C ILE A 60 -2.32 4.87 -6.85
N THR A 61 -1.07 5.28 -6.62
CA THR A 61 -0.72 6.26 -5.59
C THR A 61 -0.52 7.68 -6.11
N GLY A 62 -0.34 7.84 -7.42
CA GLY A 62 0.00 9.12 -8.03
C GLY A 62 1.41 9.62 -7.72
N GLN A 63 2.24 8.79 -7.06
CA GLN A 63 3.60 9.13 -6.65
C GLN A 63 4.58 8.05 -7.11
N LYS A 64 5.73 8.46 -7.66
CA LYS A 64 6.78 7.53 -8.10
C LYS A 64 7.35 6.76 -6.89
N PRO A 65 7.29 5.42 -6.91
CA PRO A 65 7.82 4.60 -5.82
C PRO A 65 9.35 4.47 -5.89
N VAL A 66 9.92 3.99 -4.79
CA VAL A 66 11.35 3.69 -4.66
C VAL A 66 11.58 2.20 -4.79
N ILE A 67 12.53 1.79 -5.62
CA ILE A 67 12.95 0.41 -5.77
C ILE A 67 13.82 0.02 -4.55
N CYS A 68 13.41 -1.04 -3.86
CA CYS A 68 14.14 -1.60 -2.74
C CYS A 68 15.15 -2.64 -3.25
N ARG A 69 16.42 -2.44 -2.88
CA ARG A 69 17.52 -3.33 -3.24
C ARG A 69 17.95 -4.18 -2.06
N ALA A 70 18.44 -5.38 -2.33
CA ALA A 70 18.96 -6.29 -1.33
C ALA A 70 20.20 -5.69 -0.64
N LYS A 71 20.23 -5.74 0.68
CA LYS A 71 21.36 -5.26 1.50
C LYS A 71 22.44 -6.32 1.70
N LYS A 72 22.09 -7.61 1.57
CA LYS A 72 22.98 -8.76 1.77
C LYS A 72 22.67 -9.82 0.73
N SER A 73 23.71 -10.58 0.35
CA SER A 73 23.55 -11.75 -0.49
C SER A 73 23.05 -12.94 0.33
N VAL A 74 22.06 -13.68 -0.20
CA VAL A 74 21.51 -14.90 0.43
C VAL A 74 21.49 -16.01 -0.61
N ALA A 75 22.32 -17.02 -0.45
CA ALA A 75 22.50 -18.10 -1.40
C ALA A 75 21.21 -18.95 -1.62
N ASN A 76 20.48 -19.24 -0.53
CA ASN A 76 19.24 -20.01 -0.59
C ASN A 76 18.17 -19.39 -1.49
N PHE A 77 18.14 -18.07 -1.58
CA PHE A 77 17.19 -17.33 -2.43
C PHE A 77 17.80 -16.90 -3.78
N LYS A 78 19.03 -17.34 -4.10
CA LYS A 78 19.79 -16.91 -5.29
C LYS A 78 19.91 -15.38 -5.38
N LEU A 79 19.91 -14.70 -4.24
CA LEU A 79 19.91 -13.26 -4.10
C LEU A 79 21.33 -12.74 -3.93
N ARG A 80 21.70 -11.73 -4.73
CA ARG A 80 22.95 -10.98 -4.58
C ARG A 80 22.67 -9.59 -4.04
N GLU A 81 23.63 -9.04 -3.32
CA GLU A 81 23.59 -7.66 -2.87
C GLU A 81 23.39 -6.69 -4.05
N GLY A 82 22.53 -5.68 -3.85
CA GLY A 82 22.19 -4.69 -4.87
C GLY A 82 21.08 -5.11 -5.84
N MET A 83 20.63 -6.37 -5.84
CA MET A 83 19.52 -6.79 -6.70
C MET A 83 18.21 -6.17 -6.25
N PRO A 84 17.33 -5.72 -7.19
CA PRO A 84 16.01 -5.21 -6.86
C PRO A 84 15.11 -6.35 -6.35
N ILE A 85 14.49 -6.16 -5.19
CA ILE A 85 13.66 -7.19 -4.52
C ILE A 85 12.25 -6.72 -4.21
N GLY A 86 11.97 -5.45 -4.41
CA GLY A 86 10.65 -4.90 -4.14
C GLY A 86 10.56 -3.42 -4.44
N VAL A 87 9.37 -2.91 -4.23
CA VAL A 87 9.02 -1.51 -4.50
C VAL A 87 8.25 -0.98 -3.30
N LYS A 88 8.55 0.23 -2.86
CA LYS A 88 7.81 0.90 -1.80
C LYS A 88 7.53 2.36 -2.13
N VAL A 89 6.42 2.86 -1.62
CA VAL A 89 6.08 4.29 -1.65
C VAL A 89 5.62 4.74 -0.27
N THR A 90 6.00 5.93 0.12
CA THR A 90 5.55 6.55 1.37
C THR A 90 4.67 7.74 1.03
N LEU A 91 3.42 7.68 1.44
CA LEU A 91 2.43 8.72 1.22
C LEU A 91 2.24 9.54 2.49
N ARG A 92 2.16 10.86 2.34
CA ARG A 92 1.96 11.81 3.44
C ARG A 92 0.96 12.89 3.01
N ARG A 93 0.40 13.59 3.99
CA ARG A 93 -0.49 14.73 3.78
C ARG A 93 -1.69 14.37 2.90
N GLU A 94 -1.96 15.15 1.87
CA GLU A 94 -3.15 14.97 1.00
C GLU A 94 -3.15 13.64 0.24
N ASN A 95 -2.03 13.26 -0.36
CA ASN A 95 -1.90 12.00 -1.09
C ASN A 95 -2.19 10.78 -0.19
N MET A 96 -1.82 10.87 1.09
CA MET A 96 -2.12 9.84 2.08
C MET A 96 -3.62 9.72 2.31
N TYR A 97 -4.32 10.82 2.53
CA TYR A 97 -5.78 10.79 2.75
C TYR A 97 -6.55 10.36 1.52
N GLU A 98 -6.13 10.79 0.34
CA GLU A 98 -6.74 10.36 -0.93
C GLU A 98 -6.56 8.85 -1.17
N PHE A 99 -5.37 8.32 -0.88
CA PHE A 99 -5.12 6.89 -0.99
C PHE A 99 -5.95 6.09 0.01
N VAL A 100 -6.06 6.54 1.26
CA VAL A 100 -6.88 5.87 2.29
C VAL A 100 -8.36 5.91 1.92
N ASP A 101 -8.87 7.03 1.44
CA ASP A 101 -10.27 7.15 0.97
C ASP A 101 -10.55 6.16 -0.17
N LYS A 102 -9.67 6.09 -1.15
CA LYS A 102 -9.73 5.13 -2.26
C LYS A 102 -9.69 3.68 -1.75
N LEU A 103 -8.80 3.39 -0.83
CA LEU A 103 -8.64 2.04 -0.26
C LEU A 103 -9.93 1.56 0.43
N PHE A 104 -10.54 2.40 1.26
CA PHE A 104 -11.74 2.03 2.01
C PHE A 104 -13.00 2.01 1.15
N ASN A 105 -13.20 2.99 0.29
CA ASN A 105 -14.45 3.17 -0.44
C ASN A 105 -14.48 2.46 -1.79
N VAL A 106 -13.34 2.21 -2.39
CA VAL A 106 -13.25 1.62 -3.73
C VAL A 106 -12.60 0.25 -3.72
N ALA A 107 -11.43 0.10 -3.07
CA ALA A 107 -10.64 -1.12 -3.15
C ALA A 107 -11.24 -2.23 -2.27
N PHE A 108 -11.52 -2.00 -1.00
CA PHE A 108 -12.04 -3.03 -0.10
C PHE A 108 -13.38 -3.63 -0.55
N PRO A 109 -14.37 -2.88 -1.06
CA PRO A 109 -15.60 -3.47 -1.59
C PRO A 109 -15.40 -4.41 -2.78
N ARG A 110 -14.27 -4.27 -3.49
CA ARG A 110 -13.91 -5.11 -4.65
C ARG A 110 -13.16 -6.38 -4.29
N VAL A 111 -12.67 -6.48 -3.05
CA VAL A 111 -11.98 -7.69 -2.56
C VAL A 111 -12.99 -8.83 -2.48
N ARG A 112 -12.67 -9.97 -3.11
CA ARG A 112 -13.47 -11.19 -2.98
C ARG A 112 -13.40 -11.70 -1.54
N ASP A 113 -14.56 -12.12 -0.99
CA ASP A 113 -14.67 -12.66 0.37
C ASP A 113 -14.12 -11.74 1.46
N PHE A 114 -14.32 -10.42 1.32
CA PHE A 114 -13.89 -9.47 2.32
C PHE A 114 -14.64 -9.68 3.63
N ARG A 115 -13.90 -10.13 4.65
CA ARG A 115 -14.44 -10.41 6.00
C ARG A 115 -14.15 -9.31 7.02
N GLY A 116 -13.77 -8.14 6.54
CA GLY A 116 -13.37 -7.02 7.40
C GLY A 116 -11.85 -6.94 7.63
N ILE A 117 -11.47 -5.91 8.35
CA ILE A 117 -10.08 -5.61 8.69
C ILE A 117 -9.76 -6.27 10.04
N ASN A 118 -8.63 -6.95 10.15
CA ASN A 118 -8.22 -7.61 11.39
C ASN A 118 -7.88 -6.57 12.48
N PRO A 119 -8.60 -6.52 13.60
CA PRO A 119 -8.33 -5.56 14.68
C PRO A 119 -7.01 -5.84 15.42
N ASN A 120 -6.49 -7.07 15.36
CA ASN A 120 -5.28 -7.48 16.07
C ASN A 120 -3.98 -7.17 15.29
N SER A 121 -4.06 -6.47 14.17
CA SER A 121 -2.89 -6.13 13.33
C SER A 121 -2.19 -4.84 13.75
N PHE A 122 -2.45 -4.35 14.95
CA PHE A 122 -1.71 -3.25 15.58
C PHE A 122 -0.47 -3.77 16.31
N ASP A 123 0.64 -3.06 16.20
CA ASP A 123 1.92 -3.40 16.86
C ASP A 123 2.06 -2.88 18.30
N GLY A 124 1.02 -2.23 18.85
CA GLY A 124 1.07 -1.58 20.16
C GLY A 124 1.77 -0.23 20.19
N ARG A 125 2.34 0.22 19.08
CA ARG A 125 2.99 1.53 18.92
C ARG A 125 2.24 2.47 17.98
N GLY A 126 0.98 2.16 17.69
CA GLY A 126 0.13 2.95 16.79
C GLY A 126 0.33 2.66 15.31
N ASN A 127 1.08 1.62 14.93
CA ASN A 127 1.18 1.19 13.53
C ASN A 127 0.19 0.06 13.26
N TYR A 128 -0.48 0.15 12.13
CA TYR A 128 -1.40 -0.86 11.62
C TYR A 128 -0.83 -1.45 10.33
N SER A 129 -0.85 -2.79 10.20
CA SER A 129 -0.37 -3.49 9.00
C SER A 129 -1.45 -4.39 8.43
N THR A 130 -1.70 -4.28 7.14
CA THR A 130 -2.63 -5.17 6.43
C THR A 130 -2.03 -5.62 5.11
N GLY A 131 -2.38 -6.82 4.67
CA GLY A 131 -1.97 -7.37 3.40
C GLY A 131 -3.11 -7.38 2.41
N ILE A 132 -2.82 -7.01 1.17
CA ILE A 132 -3.72 -7.10 0.03
C ILE A 132 -3.14 -8.17 -0.91
N LYS A 133 -3.95 -9.15 -1.29
CA LYS A 133 -3.51 -10.26 -2.15
C LYS A 133 -3.53 -9.90 -3.63
N GLU A 134 -4.49 -9.09 -4.05
CA GLU A 134 -4.75 -8.78 -5.45
C GLU A 134 -4.64 -7.27 -5.69
N GLN A 135 -3.83 -6.84 -6.66
CA GLN A 135 -3.74 -5.44 -7.06
C GLN A 135 -4.92 -4.98 -7.93
N LEU A 136 -5.65 -5.92 -8.53
CA LEU A 136 -6.79 -5.65 -9.42
C LEU A 136 -8.01 -5.01 -8.73
N ILE A 137 -7.99 -4.93 -7.40
CA ILE A 137 -9.00 -4.21 -6.63
C ILE A 137 -8.96 -2.70 -6.88
N PHE A 138 -7.83 -2.18 -7.36
CA PHE A 138 -7.69 -0.78 -7.76
C PHE A 138 -8.12 -0.60 -9.20
N PRO A 139 -9.10 0.28 -9.49
CA PRO A 139 -9.65 0.46 -10.84
C PRO A 139 -8.67 1.08 -11.83
N GLU A 140 -7.61 1.69 -11.34
CA GLU A 140 -6.58 2.35 -12.16
C GLU A 140 -5.64 1.36 -12.86
N ILE A 141 -5.60 0.11 -12.41
CA ILE A 141 -4.78 -0.93 -13.04
C ILE A 141 -5.54 -1.53 -14.21
N GLU A 142 -4.99 -1.37 -15.41
CA GLU A 142 -5.52 -2.03 -16.60
C GLU A 142 -5.23 -3.53 -16.57
N TYR A 143 -6.28 -4.31 -16.75
CA TYR A 143 -6.24 -5.78 -16.78
C TYR A 143 -5.28 -6.37 -17.86
N CYS A 144 -4.86 -5.53 -18.82
CA CYS A 144 -4.21 -5.96 -20.05
C CYS A 144 -2.72 -6.32 -19.89
N LEU A 145 -2.01 -5.80 -18.87
CA LEU A 145 -0.56 -5.95 -18.78
C LEU A 145 -0.10 -7.19 -18.01
N LEU A 146 -0.92 -7.74 -17.11
CA LEU A 146 -0.56 -8.92 -16.33
C LEU A 146 -0.95 -10.24 -17.01
N TYR A 147 -2.01 -10.25 -17.81
CA TYR A 147 -2.47 -11.46 -18.51
C TYR A 147 -1.59 -11.88 -19.69
N THR A 148 -0.73 -10.97 -20.19
CA THR A 148 0.21 -11.32 -21.28
C THR A 148 1.44 -12.07 -20.80
N SER A 149 1.77 -12.06 -19.50
CA SER A 149 2.88 -12.84 -18.97
C SER A 149 2.47 -14.27 -18.64
N ASP A 150 1.27 -14.51 -18.10
CA ASP A 150 0.78 -15.84 -17.77
C ASP A 150 0.36 -16.65 -19.03
N ALA A 151 -0.20 -15.98 -20.04
CA ALA A 151 -0.59 -16.64 -21.29
C ALA A 151 0.61 -17.10 -22.15
N ALA A 152 1.81 -16.58 -21.88
CA ALA A 152 3.04 -17.01 -22.56
C ALA A 152 3.68 -18.25 -21.91
N ASP A 153 3.36 -18.56 -20.65
CA ASP A 153 3.88 -19.73 -19.93
C ASP A 153 3.01 -20.99 -20.09
N GLU A 154 1.72 -20.84 -20.41
CA GLU A 154 0.84 -22.01 -20.69
C GLU A 154 0.96 -22.56 -22.12
N ALA A 155 1.73 -21.92 -22.99
CA ALA A 155 1.92 -22.37 -24.40
C ALA A 155 3.25 -23.09 -24.66
N ARG A 156 3.85 -23.72 -23.62
CA ARG A 156 5.01 -24.60 -23.79
C ARG A 156 4.79 -25.97 -23.19
#